data_5a01cdc4d71a4fda75076cdf1c173f37
#
_entry.id   5a01cdc4d71a4fda75076cdf1c173f37
#
_cell.length_a   1.000
_cell.length_b   1.000
_cell.length_c   1.000
_cell.angle_alpha   90.00
_cell.angle_beta   90.00
_cell.angle_gamma   90.00
#
_symmetry.space_group_name_H-M   'P 1'
#
loop_
_entity.id
_entity.type
_entity.pdbx_description
1 polymer ?
#
loop_
_entity_poly.entity_id
_entity_poly.type
_entity_poly.pdbx_seq_one_letter_code
_entity_poly.pdbx_strand_id
1 'polypeptide(L)'
;MKRIYILIIWSALHMLLPLLNGCIREEEVNNTPQGNFEALWKIIDEQYCFLDYKQIDWNAIHDKYQPLITPGMSYDGLFEILGNMLAELKDGHVNLYSSSNMARYWDWYLDYPRNFNESIIEKYLGRDYRIAGGAKYTILEDNIGYIYYGDFSSGIGNGNLDE
;
A
#
# COMPACT_ATOMS: atom_id res chain seq x y z
N MET A 1 10.99 44.41 -33.08
CA MET A 1 10.48 43.03 -33.25
C MET A 1 10.95 42.08 -32.14
N LYS A 2 12.21 41.94 -31.79
CA LYS A 2 12.67 41.02 -30.72
C LYS A 2 11.97 41.21 -29.35
N ARG A 3 11.67 42.41 -28.91
CA ARG A 3 10.99 42.71 -27.62
C ARG A 3 9.53 42.23 -27.60
N ILE A 4 8.84 42.23 -28.72
CA ILE A 4 7.46 41.77 -28.84
C ILE A 4 7.40 40.23 -28.70
N TYR A 5 8.34 39.51 -29.31
CA TYR A 5 8.42 38.05 -29.16
C TYR A 5 8.72 37.62 -27.72
N ILE A 6 9.57 38.37 -27.02
CA ILE A 6 9.85 38.10 -25.59
C ILE A 6 8.59 38.26 -24.72
N LEU A 7 7.80 39.31 -24.95
CA LEU A 7 6.54 39.52 -24.23
C LEU A 7 5.50 38.44 -24.54
N ILE A 8 5.42 37.97 -25.77
CA ILE A 8 4.51 36.90 -26.18
C ILE A 8 4.90 35.57 -25.49
N ILE A 9 6.22 35.26 -25.49
CA ILE A 9 6.73 34.04 -24.82
C ILE A 9 6.48 34.09 -23.30
N TRP A 10 6.71 35.23 -22.66
CA TRP A 10 6.42 35.43 -21.25
C TRP A 10 4.93 35.31 -20.91
N SER A 11 4.06 35.88 -21.74
CA SER A 11 2.62 35.75 -21.62
C SER A 11 2.14 34.29 -21.78
N ALA A 12 2.67 33.58 -22.79
CA ALA A 12 2.36 32.17 -23.01
C ALA A 12 2.82 31.28 -21.84
N LEU A 13 4.00 31.56 -21.28
CA LEU A 13 4.53 30.83 -20.12
C LEU A 13 3.69 31.04 -18.87
N HIS A 14 3.16 32.25 -18.66
CA HIS A 14 2.27 32.54 -17.52
C HIS A 14 0.87 31.91 -17.69
N MET A 15 0.40 31.68 -18.91
CA MET A 15 -0.85 30.95 -19.16
C MET A 15 -0.72 29.44 -18.95
N LEU A 16 0.49 28.88 -19.02
CA LEU A 16 0.73 27.46 -18.74
C LEU A 16 0.85 27.13 -17.23
N LEU A 17 1.21 28.10 -16.39
CA LEU A 17 1.37 27.92 -14.95
C LEU A 17 0.14 27.38 -14.22
N PRO A 18 -1.10 27.84 -14.48
CA PRO A 18 -2.29 27.29 -13.82
C PRO A 18 -2.64 25.85 -14.24
N LEU A 19 -2.11 25.36 -15.37
CA LEU A 19 -2.31 23.97 -15.80
C LEU A 19 -1.46 22.96 -15.01
N LEU A 20 -0.46 23.43 -14.25
CA LEU A 20 0.39 22.60 -13.39
C LEU A 20 -0.14 22.46 -11.97
N ASN A 21 -1.23 23.13 -11.62
CA ASN A 21 -1.91 22.95 -10.34
C ASN A 21 -2.81 21.72 -10.38
N GLY A 22 -2.21 20.55 -10.54
CA GLY A 22 -2.84 19.27 -10.29
C GLY A 22 -2.99 19.00 -8.78
N CYS A 23 -3.56 19.96 -8.04
CA CYS A 23 -4.03 19.67 -6.70
C CYS A 23 -5.20 18.70 -6.83
N ILE A 24 -4.97 17.43 -6.53
CA ILE A 24 -6.03 16.50 -6.20
C ILE A 24 -6.77 17.16 -5.02
N ARG A 25 -7.97 17.66 -5.28
CA ARG A 25 -8.85 18.17 -4.23
C ARG A 25 -9.34 16.92 -3.52
N GLU A 26 -8.81 16.66 -2.33
CA GLU A 26 -9.42 15.64 -1.47
C GLU A 26 -10.85 16.10 -1.19
N GLU A 27 -11.82 15.22 -1.45
CA GLU A 27 -13.20 15.48 -1.07
C GLU A 27 -13.26 15.58 0.46
N GLU A 28 -13.90 16.64 0.96
CA GLU A 28 -14.12 16.77 2.40
C GLU A 28 -15.05 15.63 2.86
N VAL A 29 -14.50 14.68 3.58
CA VAL A 29 -15.27 13.60 4.18
C VAL A 29 -15.97 14.14 5.43
N ASN A 30 -17.28 13.94 5.49
CA ASN A 30 -18.02 14.26 6.70
C ASN A 30 -17.61 13.27 7.80
N ASN A 31 -16.95 13.78 8.85
CA ASN A 31 -16.43 12.97 9.96
C ASN A 31 -17.55 12.45 10.88
N THR A 32 -18.40 11.60 10.32
CA THR A 32 -19.44 10.83 11.00
C THR A 32 -19.22 9.35 10.73
N PRO A 33 -19.80 8.43 11.53
CA PRO A 33 -19.69 7.01 11.24
C PRO A 33 -20.09 6.64 9.82
N GLN A 34 -21.19 7.18 9.31
CA GLN A 34 -21.63 6.97 7.92
C GLN A 34 -20.66 7.57 6.92
N GLY A 35 -20.20 8.81 7.14
CA GLY A 35 -19.26 9.46 6.23
C GLY A 35 -17.94 8.71 6.12
N ASN A 36 -17.43 8.22 7.24
CA ASN A 36 -16.19 7.44 7.27
C ASN A 36 -16.36 6.06 6.60
N PHE A 37 -17.52 5.42 6.78
CA PHE A 37 -17.84 4.17 6.08
C PHE A 37 -17.88 4.38 4.56
N GLU A 38 -18.64 5.36 4.08
CA GLU A 38 -18.77 5.66 2.65
C GLU A 38 -17.40 6.05 2.04
N ALA A 39 -16.62 6.85 2.75
CA ALA A 39 -15.29 7.23 2.29
C ALA A 39 -14.36 6.01 2.15
N LEU A 40 -14.34 5.11 3.13
CA LEU A 40 -13.51 3.90 3.05
C LEU A 40 -14.01 2.98 1.93
N TRP A 41 -15.33 2.78 1.81
CA TRP A 41 -15.90 1.98 0.73
C TRP A 41 -15.50 2.53 -0.64
N LYS A 42 -15.64 3.84 -0.84
CA LYS A 42 -15.28 4.54 -2.09
C LYS A 42 -13.78 4.42 -2.41
N ILE A 43 -12.91 4.57 -1.41
CA ILE A 43 -11.46 4.40 -1.60
C ILE A 43 -11.13 3.01 -2.15
N ILE A 44 -11.74 1.98 -1.61
CA ILE A 44 -11.53 0.61 -2.09
C ILE A 44 -12.13 0.43 -3.48
N ASP A 45 -13.33 0.91 -3.72
CA ASP A 45 -13.99 0.83 -5.03
C ASP A 45 -13.16 1.47 -6.16
N GLU A 46 -12.59 2.64 -5.89
CA GLU A 46 -11.85 3.41 -6.89
C GLU A 46 -10.36 3.03 -7.01
N GLN A 47 -9.74 2.51 -5.95
CA GLN A 47 -8.29 2.37 -5.89
C GLN A 47 -7.80 0.93 -5.70
N TYR A 48 -8.64 -0.01 -5.26
CA TYR A 48 -8.21 -1.39 -5.09
C TYR A 48 -8.32 -2.16 -6.40
N CYS A 49 -7.20 -2.49 -6.99
CA CYS A 49 -7.11 -3.02 -8.35
C CYS A 49 -7.47 -4.51 -8.50
N PHE A 50 -7.77 -5.23 -7.42
CA PHE A 50 -7.99 -6.68 -7.46
C PHE A 50 -9.45 -7.11 -7.26
N LEU A 51 -10.43 -6.18 -7.24
CA LEU A 51 -11.86 -6.53 -7.09
C LEU A 51 -12.30 -7.50 -8.19
N ASP A 52 -12.08 -7.15 -9.44
CA ASP A 52 -12.44 -7.98 -10.59
C ASP A 52 -11.66 -9.31 -10.62
N TYR A 53 -10.36 -9.25 -10.35
CA TYR A 53 -9.50 -10.44 -10.32
C TYR A 53 -9.97 -11.46 -9.29
N LYS A 54 -10.36 -11.00 -8.10
CA LYS A 54 -10.86 -11.82 -7.00
C LYS A 54 -12.35 -12.14 -7.12
N GLN A 55 -13.04 -11.58 -8.12
CA GLN A 55 -14.48 -11.72 -8.31
C GLN A 55 -15.29 -11.27 -7.09
N ILE A 56 -14.87 -10.15 -6.48
CA ILE A 56 -15.52 -9.58 -5.30
C ILE A 56 -16.59 -8.58 -5.76
N ASP A 57 -17.84 -8.83 -5.40
CA ASP A 57 -18.93 -7.86 -5.53
C ASP A 57 -18.87 -6.86 -4.38
N TRP A 58 -18.13 -5.76 -4.61
CA TRP A 58 -17.89 -4.75 -3.59
C TRP A 58 -19.17 -3.97 -3.22
N ASN A 59 -20.15 -3.87 -4.14
CA ASN A 59 -21.46 -3.30 -3.85
C ASN A 59 -22.27 -4.20 -2.89
N ALA A 60 -22.25 -5.51 -3.10
CA ALA A 60 -22.89 -6.45 -2.17
C ALA A 60 -22.27 -6.39 -0.77
N ILE A 61 -20.97 -6.13 -0.67
CA ILE A 61 -20.29 -5.91 0.61
C ILE A 61 -20.75 -4.59 1.24
N HIS A 62 -20.90 -3.50 0.48
CA HIS A 62 -21.50 -2.26 0.96
C HIS A 62 -22.86 -2.51 1.59
N ASP A 63 -23.76 -3.16 0.84
CA ASP A 63 -25.14 -3.43 1.28
C ASP A 63 -25.20 -4.31 2.54
N LYS A 64 -24.21 -5.17 2.73
CA LYS A 64 -24.07 -6.02 3.92
C LYS A 64 -23.69 -5.21 5.16
N TYR A 65 -22.75 -4.28 5.05
CA TYR A 65 -22.16 -3.58 6.19
C TYR A 65 -22.80 -2.23 6.50
N GLN A 66 -23.31 -1.51 5.50
CA GLN A 66 -23.92 -0.21 5.66
C GLN A 66 -25.06 -0.19 6.73
N PRO A 67 -25.98 -1.17 6.81
CA PRO A 67 -27.03 -1.17 7.82
C PRO A 67 -26.52 -1.33 9.27
N LEU A 68 -25.27 -1.74 9.46
CA LEU A 68 -24.64 -1.89 10.78
C LEU A 68 -24.13 -0.54 11.32
N ILE A 69 -24.02 0.47 10.46
CA ILE A 69 -23.50 1.78 10.83
C ILE A 69 -24.63 2.63 11.43
N THR A 70 -24.48 3.00 12.69
CA THR A 70 -25.47 3.84 13.40
C THR A 70 -24.87 5.20 13.74
N PRO A 71 -25.68 6.29 13.77
CA PRO A 71 -25.19 7.65 13.97
C PRO A 71 -24.48 7.91 15.29
N GLY A 72 -24.70 7.10 16.30
CA GLY A 72 -24.14 7.28 17.64
C GLY A 72 -23.11 6.22 18.05
N MET A 73 -22.65 5.40 17.08
CA MET A 73 -21.72 4.34 17.41
C MET A 73 -20.34 4.88 17.85
N SER A 74 -19.66 4.11 18.71
CA SER A 74 -18.33 4.45 19.16
C SER A 74 -17.29 4.29 18.05
N TYR A 75 -16.13 4.94 18.21
CA TYR A 75 -15.01 4.77 17.31
C TYR A 75 -14.53 3.32 17.22
N ASP A 76 -14.49 2.60 18.34
CA ASP A 76 -14.07 1.19 18.35
C ASP A 76 -15.10 0.30 17.63
N GLY A 77 -16.39 0.55 17.81
CA GLY A 77 -17.43 -0.16 17.08
C GLY A 77 -17.39 0.09 15.58
N LEU A 78 -17.16 1.35 15.17
CA LEU A 78 -16.95 1.70 13.75
C LEU A 78 -15.70 1.00 13.21
N PHE A 79 -14.58 1.06 13.94
CA PHE A 79 -13.32 0.45 13.54
C PHE A 79 -13.47 -1.06 13.32
N GLU A 80 -14.19 -1.75 14.20
CA GLU A 80 -14.46 -3.19 14.07
C GLU A 80 -15.26 -3.50 12.81
N ILE A 81 -16.33 -2.74 12.52
CA ILE A 81 -17.14 -2.95 11.32
C ILE A 81 -16.32 -2.68 10.05
N LEU A 82 -15.56 -1.58 10.01
CA LEU A 82 -14.69 -1.25 8.89
C LEU A 82 -13.60 -2.30 8.66
N GLY A 83 -13.00 -2.79 9.74
CA GLY A 83 -12.02 -3.87 9.69
C GLY A 83 -12.61 -5.17 9.14
N ASN A 84 -13.81 -5.54 9.58
CA ASN A 84 -14.54 -6.71 9.07
C ASN A 84 -14.92 -6.57 7.60
N MET A 85 -15.32 -5.37 7.16
CA MET A 85 -15.58 -5.08 5.75
C MET A 85 -14.33 -5.26 4.89
N LEU A 86 -13.18 -4.73 5.33
CA LEU A 86 -11.91 -4.90 4.62
C LEU A 86 -11.42 -6.36 4.61
N ALA A 87 -11.73 -7.15 5.63
CA ALA A 87 -11.36 -8.56 5.69
C ALA A 87 -12.03 -9.40 4.58
N GLU A 88 -13.16 -8.95 4.01
CA GLU A 88 -13.80 -9.60 2.85
C GLU A 88 -12.88 -9.61 1.61
N LEU A 89 -11.93 -8.68 1.52
CA LEU A 89 -10.93 -8.65 0.46
C LEU A 89 -9.93 -9.81 0.54
N LYS A 90 -9.81 -10.46 1.71
CA LYS A 90 -8.84 -11.52 1.98
C LYS A 90 -7.42 -11.17 1.49
N ASP A 91 -6.98 -9.97 1.86
CA ASP A 91 -5.70 -9.41 1.40
C ASP A 91 -4.87 -8.89 2.59
N GLY A 92 -3.71 -9.50 2.81
CA GLY A 92 -2.81 -9.12 3.89
C GLY A 92 -2.12 -7.77 3.72
N HIS A 93 -2.25 -7.14 2.54
CA HIS A 93 -1.70 -5.82 2.26
C HIS A 93 -2.70 -4.69 2.56
N VAL A 94 -3.99 -5.02 2.68
CA VAL A 94 -5.03 -4.06 3.07
C VAL A 94 -5.12 -4.02 4.59
N ASN A 95 -4.78 -2.88 5.17
CA ASN A 95 -4.74 -2.69 6.61
C ASN A 95 -5.47 -1.41 7.01
N LEU A 96 -6.21 -1.46 8.11
CA LEU A 96 -6.82 -0.29 8.73
C LEU A 96 -6.09 0.00 10.05
N TYR A 97 -5.70 1.24 10.26
CA TYR A 97 -5.02 1.69 11.47
C TYR A 97 -5.81 2.78 12.16
N SER A 98 -5.80 2.75 13.48
CA SER A 98 -6.16 3.86 14.34
C SER A 98 -4.98 4.18 15.27
N SER A 99 -5.12 5.16 16.15
CA SER A 99 -4.10 5.49 17.14
C SER A 99 -3.80 4.36 18.13
N SER A 100 -4.72 3.42 18.33
CA SER A 100 -4.66 2.36 19.33
C SER A 100 -4.93 0.96 18.79
N ASN A 101 -5.31 0.81 17.51
CA ASN A 101 -5.74 -0.47 16.98
C ASN A 101 -5.33 -0.66 15.51
N MET A 102 -5.26 -1.93 15.08
CA MET A 102 -4.97 -2.33 13.71
C MET A 102 -5.87 -3.50 13.32
N ALA A 103 -6.55 -3.37 12.19
CA ALA A 103 -7.27 -4.47 11.55
C ALA A 103 -6.52 -4.92 10.30
N ARG A 104 -6.33 -6.22 10.17
CA ARG A 104 -5.63 -6.88 9.06
C ARG A 104 -6.21 -8.27 8.84
N TYR A 105 -6.30 -8.70 7.60
CA TYR A 105 -6.57 -10.09 7.28
C TYR A 105 -5.28 -10.92 7.44
N TRP A 106 -5.19 -11.71 8.51
CA TRP A 106 -3.98 -12.48 8.85
C TRP A 106 -3.89 -13.81 8.14
N ASP A 107 -5.02 -14.37 7.68
CA ASP A 107 -5.09 -15.72 7.14
C ASP A 107 -4.75 -15.81 5.64
N TRP A 108 -4.28 -14.72 5.04
CA TRP A 108 -3.93 -14.63 3.62
C TRP A 108 -2.94 -15.71 3.15
N TYR A 109 -2.07 -16.18 4.03
CA TYR A 109 -1.07 -17.20 3.72
C TYR A 109 -1.63 -18.62 3.75
N LEU A 110 -2.82 -18.87 4.28
CA LEU A 110 -3.43 -20.20 4.37
C LEU A 110 -3.89 -20.69 3.01
N ASP A 111 -4.28 -19.78 2.12
CA ASP A 111 -4.78 -20.10 0.78
C ASP A 111 -3.64 -20.40 -0.21
N TYR A 112 -2.38 -20.10 0.18
CA TYR A 112 -1.22 -20.25 -0.70
C TYR A 112 -0.11 -21.06 -0.02
N PRO A 113 0.41 -22.11 -0.69
CA PRO A 113 1.54 -22.86 -0.15
C PRO A 113 2.77 -21.95 -0.09
N ARG A 114 3.57 -22.10 0.96
CA ARG A 114 4.85 -21.40 1.06
C ARG A 114 5.76 -21.84 -0.09
N ASN A 115 6.21 -20.89 -0.89
CA ASN A 115 7.22 -21.11 -1.94
C ASN A 115 8.65 -20.85 -1.45
N PHE A 116 8.82 -20.48 -0.18
CA PHE A 116 10.12 -20.28 0.47
C PHE A 116 10.62 -21.59 1.09
N ASN A 117 11.88 -21.92 0.81
CA ASN A 117 12.55 -23.09 1.38
C ASN A 117 13.99 -22.71 1.76
N GLU A 118 14.26 -22.70 3.05
CA GLU A 118 15.56 -22.30 3.59
C GLU A 118 16.72 -23.17 3.09
N SER A 119 16.50 -24.48 2.94
CA SER A 119 17.54 -25.39 2.42
C SER A 119 17.89 -25.13 0.96
N ILE A 120 16.95 -24.58 0.16
CA ILE A 120 17.26 -24.14 -1.20
C ILE A 120 18.10 -22.86 -1.15
N ILE A 121 17.77 -21.93 -0.27
CA ILE A 121 18.59 -20.72 -0.08
C ILE A 121 20.00 -21.10 0.36
N GLU A 122 20.15 -21.97 1.36
CA GLU A 122 21.48 -22.44 1.80
C GLU A 122 22.25 -23.15 0.67
N LYS A 123 21.56 -23.90 -0.19
CA LYS A 123 22.18 -24.56 -1.32
C LYS A 123 22.83 -23.58 -2.30
N TYR A 124 22.18 -22.44 -2.57
CA TYR A 124 22.67 -21.47 -3.55
C TYR A 124 23.54 -20.38 -2.92
N LEU A 125 23.19 -19.91 -1.72
CA LEU A 125 23.98 -18.90 -1.00
C LEU A 125 25.25 -19.51 -0.37
N GLY A 126 25.20 -20.81 -0.01
CA GLY A 126 26.21 -21.44 0.80
C GLY A 126 26.08 -21.04 2.27
N ARG A 127 27.10 -21.43 3.07
CA ARG A 127 27.19 -21.02 4.48
C ARG A 127 28.28 -19.97 4.72
N ASP A 128 29.09 -19.71 3.70
CA ASP A 128 30.17 -18.72 3.73
C ASP A 128 29.73 -17.46 2.97
N TYR A 129 28.68 -16.81 3.49
CA TYR A 129 28.16 -15.54 2.98
C TYR A 129 28.56 -14.40 3.89
N ARG A 130 28.56 -13.19 3.32
CA ARG A 130 28.73 -11.94 4.06
C ARG A 130 27.37 -11.32 4.39
N ILE A 131 27.36 -10.47 5.41
CA ILE A 131 26.15 -9.76 5.83
C ILE A 131 26.44 -8.25 5.80
N ALA A 132 25.61 -7.50 5.09
CA ALA A 132 25.64 -6.05 5.07
C ALA A 132 24.20 -5.50 5.14
N GLY A 133 23.90 -4.62 6.09
CA GLY A 133 22.61 -3.97 6.22
C GLY A 133 21.39 -4.91 6.31
N GLY A 134 21.57 -6.15 6.81
CA GLY A 134 20.50 -7.15 6.86
C GLY A 134 20.39 -8.03 5.61
N ALA A 135 21.09 -7.70 4.53
CA ALA A 135 21.23 -8.55 3.37
C ALA A 135 22.33 -9.59 3.56
N LYS A 136 22.10 -10.81 3.08
CA LYS A 136 23.14 -11.85 2.95
C LYS A 136 23.60 -11.87 1.50
N TYR A 137 24.90 -11.91 1.25
CA TYR A 137 25.42 -11.89 -0.11
C TYR A 137 26.69 -12.75 -0.29
N THR A 138 26.88 -13.21 -1.49
CA THR A 138 28.08 -13.94 -1.92
C THR A 138 28.32 -13.76 -3.42
N ILE A 139 29.53 -14.11 -3.87
CA ILE A 139 29.82 -14.24 -5.29
C ILE A 139 29.76 -15.72 -5.63
N LEU A 140 28.83 -16.09 -6.49
CA LEU A 140 28.69 -17.44 -7.00
C LEU A 140 29.75 -17.72 -8.09
N GLU A 141 29.80 -18.97 -8.58
CA GLU A 141 30.58 -19.32 -9.75
C GLU A 141 30.22 -18.40 -10.94
N ASP A 142 31.11 -18.24 -11.89
CA ASP A 142 30.96 -17.33 -13.04
C ASP A 142 30.84 -15.84 -12.66
N ASN A 143 31.33 -15.47 -11.48
CA ASN A 143 31.37 -14.08 -11.01
C ASN A 143 29.99 -13.43 -10.92
N ILE A 144 28.96 -14.19 -10.54
CA ILE A 144 27.59 -13.73 -10.33
C ILE A 144 27.42 -13.29 -8.88
N GLY A 145 27.05 -12.01 -8.66
CA GLY A 145 26.66 -11.51 -7.35
C GLY A 145 25.28 -12.04 -6.96
N TYR A 146 25.19 -12.72 -5.82
CA TYR A 146 23.92 -13.17 -5.24
C TYR A 146 23.63 -12.41 -3.95
N ILE A 147 22.46 -11.78 -3.88
CA ILE A 147 22.01 -11.05 -2.70
C ILE A 147 20.67 -11.63 -2.25
N TYR A 148 20.58 -12.00 -0.99
CA TYR A 148 19.34 -12.41 -0.35
C TYR A 148 18.92 -11.38 0.69
N TYR A 149 17.70 -10.85 0.55
CA TYR A 149 17.09 -9.93 1.50
C TYR A 149 15.74 -10.53 1.94
N GLY A 150 15.62 -10.87 3.22
CA GLY A 150 14.54 -11.71 3.73
C GLY A 150 13.21 -10.97 3.91
N ASP A 151 13.27 -9.70 4.28
CA ASP A 151 12.10 -8.85 4.43
C ASP A 151 12.47 -7.36 4.38
N PHE A 152 11.47 -6.52 4.10
CA PHE A 152 11.60 -5.07 4.05
C PHE A 152 11.00 -4.38 5.28
N SER A 153 10.62 -5.12 6.32
CA SER A 153 9.95 -4.60 7.50
C SER A 153 10.92 -3.95 8.50
N SER A 154 12.11 -4.50 8.61
CA SER A 154 13.19 -3.87 9.35
C SER A 154 14.00 -3.04 8.36
N GLY A 155 13.94 -1.74 8.49
CA GLY A 155 14.75 -0.85 7.66
C GLY A 155 16.20 -1.36 7.59
N ILE A 156 16.84 -1.11 6.45
CA ILE A 156 18.29 -1.35 6.30
C ILE A 156 18.92 -0.70 7.53
N GLY A 157 19.43 -1.55 8.43
CA GLY A 157 20.10 -1.07 9.64
C GLY A 157 21.20 -0.08 9.24
N ASN A 158 21.63 0.77 10.14
CA ASN A 158 22.66 1.80 9.92
C ASN A 158 24.04 1.25 9.45
N GLY A 159 24.05 0.13 8.77
CA GLY A 159 25.25 -0.43 8.12
C GLY A 159 25.52 0.32 6.83
N ASN A 160 26.67 0.96 6.76
CA ASN A 160 27.16 1.51 5.50
C ASN A 160 27.24 0.39 4.46
N LEU A 161 26.63 0.59 3.30
CA LEU A 161 26.78 -0.29 2.14
C LEU A 161 28.17 -0.12 1.47
N ASP A 162 29.06 0.65 2.09
CA ASP A 162 30.36 1.08 1.55
C ASP A 162 31.54 0.17 1.97
N GLU A 163 31.27 -1.01 2.56
CA GLU A 163 32.33 -1.98 2.87
C GLU A 163 32.34 -3.19 1.94
#